data_825e8119dcadf36b79170ed4e3252675
#
_entry.id   825e8119dcadf36b79170ed4e3252675
#
_cell.length_a   1.000
_cell.length_b   1.000
_cell.length_c   1.000
_cell.angle_alpha   90.00
_cell.angle_beta   90.00
_cell.angle_gamma   90.00
#
_symmetry.space_group_name_H-M   'P 1'
#
loop_
_entity.id
_entity.type
_entity.pdbx_description
1 polymer ?
#
loop_
_entity_poly.entity_id
_entity_poly.type
_entity_poly.pdbx_seq_one_letter_code
_entity_poly.pdbx_strand_id
1 'polypeptide(L)'
;MAEAGWLADLIETGALMEGHFLLTSGRHGDRFMLLSKLMEDPGRARPWIRELARFGESLAPDRIVGPAMGGVILAWAVASEMPSGPKASFAEKVEGQGGQKRMVIRRGLRPLPGERVLVVEDAMTTGGSVMLAVDAVREAGAEVVGVGVLVDRRPEDFRIPYPTFSVLRLLAAAYRAADCPLCAEGVPLATPKA
;
A
#
# COMPACT_ATOMS: atom_id res chain seq x y z
N MET A 1 -15.04 -9.65 -6.72
CA MET A 1 -14.99 -10.88 -5.90
C MET A 1 -15.55 -10.59 -4.51
N ALA A 2 -16.07 -11.59 -3.79
CA ALA A 2 -16.39 -11.40 -2.37
C ALA A 2 -15.10 -11.36 -1.54
N GLU A 3 -15.14 -10.78 -0.33
CA GLU A 3 -13.98 -10.63 0.55
C GLU A 3 -13.22 -11.95 0.78
N ALA A 4 -13.96 -13.06 0.95
CA ALA A 4 -13.36 -14.40 1.07
C ALA A 4 -12.52 -14.80 -0.15
N GLY A 5 -12.88 -14.37 -1.35
CA GLY A 5 -12.12 -14.65 -2.56
C GLY A 5 -10.79 -13.88 -2.60
N TRP A 6 -10.77 -12.63 -2.14
CA TRP A 6 -9.55 -11.84 -2.02
C TRP A 6 -8.57 -12.44 -1.00
N LEU A 7 -9.09 -12.91 0.13
CA LEU A 7 -8.27 -13.54 1.16
C LEU A 7 -7.66 -14.86 0.66
N ALA A 8 -8.47 -15.70 0.00
CA ALA A 8 -7.99 -16.95 -0.59
C ALA A 8 -6.87 -16.72 -1.62
N ASP A 9 -7.02 -15.71 -2.47
CA ASP A 9 -6.02 -15.35 -3.47
C ASP A 9 -4.68 -14.92 -2.85
N LEU A 10 -4.71 -14.17 -1.74
CA LEU A 10 -3.48 -13.82 -1.01
C LEU A 10 -2.80 -15.04 -0.38
N ILE A 11 -3.56 -16.00 0.11
CA ILE A 11 -3.02 -17.24 0.70
C ILE A 11 -2.42 -18.11 -0.41
N GLU A 12 -3.14 -18.35 -1.50
CA GLU A 12 -2.70 -19.17 -2.62
C GLU A 12 -1.44 -18.64 -3.32
N THR A 13 -1.29 -17.32 -3.40
CA THR A 13 -0.08 -16.67 -3.97
C THR A 13 1.09 -16.65 -2.98
N GLY A 14 0.87 -16.99 -1.71
CA GLY A 14 1.85 -16.81 -0.64
C GLY A 14 2.08 -15.33 -0.25
N ALA A 15 1.21 -14.44 -0.72
CA ALA A 15 1.25 -13.02 -0.33
C ALA A 15 0.80 -12.81 1.11
N LEU A 16 -0.01 -13.72 1.66
CA LEU A 16 -0.38 -13.78 3.07
C LEU A 16 0.04 -15.13 3.65
N MET A 17 0.81 -15.08 4.71
CA MET A 17 1.23 -16.25 5.49
C MET A 17 0.65 -16.16 6.90
N GLU A 18 0.12 -17.27 7.42
CA GLU A 18 -0.33 -17.40 8.80
C GLU A 18 0.72 -18.14 9.63
N GLY A 19 0.95 -17.71 10.86
CA GLY A 19 1.97 -18.28 11.73
C GLY A 19 2.41 -17.29 12.81
N HIS A 20 3.61 -17.48 13.37
CA HIS A 20 4.19 -16.60 14.37
C HIS A 20 5.40 -15.87 13.79
N PHE A 21 5.29 -14.56 13.60
CA PHE A 21 6.26 -13.76 12.86
C PHE A 21 6.82 -12.60 13.68
N LEU A 22 8.14 -12.37 13.57
CA LEU A 22 8.76 -11.12 14.02
C LEU A 22 8.54 -10.04 12.97
N LEU A 23 7.77 -9.01 13.31
CA LEU A 23 7.50 -7.88 12.45
C LEU A 23 8.65 -6.85 12.48
N THR A 24 8.77 -6.02 11.46
CA THR A 24 9.79 -4.95 11.37
C THR A 24 9.72 -3.93 12.50
N SER A 25 8.58 -3.83 13.18
CA SER A 25 8.38 -3.01 14.38
C SER A 25 8.94 -3.65 15.66
N GLY A 26 9.51 -4.86 15.60
CA GLY A 26 9.93 -5.65 16.75
C GLY A 26 8.77 -6.32 17.51
N ARG A 27 7.54 -6.17 17.02
CA ARG A 27 6.35 -6.84 17.57
C ARG A 27 6.17 -8.22 16.93
N HIS A 28 5.40 -9.08 17.58
CA HIS A 28 5.02 -10.39 17.06
C HIS A 28 3.66 -10.31 16.38
N GLY A 29 3.51 -10.98 15.24
CA GLY A 29 2.26 -11.03 14.49
C GLY A 29 1.82 -12.47 14.22
N ASP A 30 0.52 -12.67 14.08
CA ASP A 30 -0.09 -13.94 13.67
C ASP A 30 -0.11 -14.11 12.15
N ARG A 31 0.23 -13.04 11.42
CA ARG A 31 0.23 -12.98 9.95
C ARG A 31 1.39 -12.15 9.43
N PHE A 32 1.97 -12.60 8.32
CA PHE A 32 2.96 -11.84 7.57
C PHE A 32 2.48 -11.63 6.14
N MET A 33 2.65 -10.42 5.61
CA MET A 33 2.18 -10.05 4.29
C MET A 33 3.33 -9.60 3.41
N LEU A 34 3.40 -10.17 2.21
CA LEU A 34 4.38 -9.87 1.17
C LEU A 34 3.65 -9.71 -0.17
N LEU A 35 3.06 -8.54 -0.41
CA LEU A 35 2.23 -8.29 -1.60
C LEU A 35 3.01 -8.32 -2.91
N SER A 36 4.35 -8.27 -2.87
CA SER A 36 5.17 -8.55 -4.04
C SER A 36 4.90 -9.95 -4.63
N LYS A 37 4.48 -10.92 -3.81
CA LYS A 37 4.09 -12.25 -4.25
C LYS A 37 2.81 -12.27 -5.09
N LEU A 38 1.85 -11.41 -4.77
CA LEU A 38 0.68 -11.18 -5.62
C LEU A 38 1.08 -10.44 -6.90
N MET A 39 1.92 -9.41 -6.76
CA MET A 39 2.29 -8.53 -7.88
C MET A 39 3.29 -9.17 -8.85
N GLU A 40 3.99 -10.25 -8.48
CA GLU A 40 4.88 -10.97 -9.39
C GLU A 40 4.12 -11.74 -10.48
N ASP A 41 2.81 -12.03 -10.26
CA ASP A 41 1.91 -12.64 -11.25
C ASP A 41 0.89 -11.61 -11.75
N PRO A 42 1.09 -11.00 -12.93
CA PRO A 42 0.16 -10.01 -13.47
C PRO A 42 -1.26 -10.54 -13.69
N GLY A 43 -1.42 -11.85 -13.95
CA GLY A 43 -2.72 -12.47 -14.12
C GLY A 43 -3.54 -12.48 -12.83
N ARG A 44 -2.89 -12.83 -11.73
CA ARG A 44 -3.46 -12.82 -10.37
C ARG A 44 -3.68 -11.40 -9.84
N ALA A 45 -2.73 -10.50 -10.07
CA ALA A 45 -2.81 -9.11 -9.61
C ALA A 45 -3.90 -8.31 -10.33
N ARG A 46 -4.18 -8.61 -11.60
CA ARG A 46 -5.06 -7.80 -12.45
C ARG A 46 -6.47 -7.56 -11.90
N PRO A 47 -7.19 -8.54 -11.34
CA PRO A 47 -8.49 -8.28 -10.70
C PRO A 47 -8.41 -7.25 -9.57
N TRP A 48 -7.38 -7.29 -8.74
CA TRP A 48 -7.11 -6.34 -7.66
C TRP A 48 -6.86 -4.93 -8.20
N ILE A 49 -6.02 -4.84 -9.23
CA ILE A 49 -5.67 -3.59 -9.89
C ILE A 49 -6.91 -2.93 -10.51
N ARG A 50 -7.81 -3.72 -11.10
CA ARG A 50 -9.06 -3.24 -11.68
C ARG A 50 -10.01 -2.62 -10.66
N GLU A 51 -10.06 -3.11 -9.44
CA GLU A 51 -10.86 -2.47 -8.39
C GLU A 51 -10.31 -1.08 -8.04
N LEU A 52 -8.99 -0.93 -7.94
CA LEU A 52 -8.37 0.39 -7.75
C LEU A 52 -8.58 1.30 -8.95
N ALA A 53 -8.48 0.77 -10.17
CA ALA A 53 -8.73 1.54 -11.39
C ALA A 53 -10.17 2.06 -11.47
N ARG A 54 -11.17 1.25 -11.11
CA ARG A 54 -12.58 1.70 -11.03
C ARG A 54 -12.79 2.81 -10.02
N PHE A 55 -12.19 2.68 -8.84
CA PHE A 55 -12.21 3.76 -7.85
C PHE A 55 -11.53 5.02 -8.41
N GLY A 56 -10.36 4.86 -9.02
CA GLY A 56 -9.64 5.96 -9.65
C GLY A 56 -10.46 6.68 -10.73
N GLU A 57 -11.13 5.96 -11.63
CA GLU A 57 -11.98 6.54 -12.67
C GLU A 57 -13.06 7.47 -12.09
N SER A 58 -13.64 7.12 -10.94
CA SER A 58 -14.66 7.96 -10.28
C SER A 58 -14.11 9.30 -9.78
N LEU A 59 -12.79 9.40 -9.60
CA LEU A 59 -12.10 10.60 -9.13
C LEU A 59 -11.46 11.42 -10.27
N ALA A 60 -11.43 10.89 -11.49
CA ALA A 60 -10.84 11.50 -12.68
C ALA A 60 -9.43 12.10 -12.41
N PRO A 61 -8.44 11.29 -12.00
CA PRO A 61 -7.08 11.78 -11.79
C PRO A 61 -6.33 11.95 -13.12
N ASP A 62 -5.48 12.97 -13.19
CA ASP A 62 -4.54 13.16 -14.29
C ASP A 62 -3.30 12.24 -14.13
N ARG A 63 -3.05 11.80 -12.88
CA ARG A 63 -1.85 11.03 -12.54
C ARG A 63 -2.09 10.09 -11.35
N ILE A 64 -1.43 8.92 -11.42
CA ILE A 64 -1.34 7.97 -10.33
C ILE A 64 0.08 8.03 -9.74
N VAL A 65 0.20 8.13 -8.41
CA VAL A 65 1.50 8.18 -7.72
C VAL A 65 1.56 7.06 -6.67
N GLY A 66 2.62 6.26 -6.69
CA GLY A 66 2.87 5.24 -5.68
C GLY A 66 4.19 5.46 -4.93
N PRO A 67 4.28 5.19 -3.62
CA PRO A 67 5.55 5.15 -2.90
C PRO A 67 6.47 4.03 -3.40
N ALA A 68 7.74 4.31 -3.59
CA ALA A 68 8.71 3.25 -3.88
C ALA A 68 8.92 2.37 -2.64
N MET A 69 9.05 1.01 -2.81
CA MET A 69 9.15 0.27 -4.08
C MET A 69 7.82 -0.31 -4.56
N GLY A 70 6.95 -0.87 -3.67
CA GLY A 70 5.71 -1.58 -4.05
C GLY A 70 4.77 -0.73 -4.91
N GLY A 71 4.59 0.53 -4.54
CA GLY A 71 3.73 1.46 -5.26
C GLY A 71 4.19 1.83 -6.68
N VAL A 72 5.46 1.57 -7.06
CA VAL A 72 5.94 1.88 -8.43
C VAL A 72 5.20 1.05 -9.47
N ILE A 73 5.21 -0.28 -9.29
CA ILE A 73 4.54 -1.21 -10.20
C ILE A 73 3.03 -1.00 -10.14
N LEU A 74 2.49 -0.83 -8.92
CA LEU A 74 1.06 -0.63 -8.72
C LEU A 74 0.55 0.63 -9.40
N ALA A 75 1.25 1.76 -9.28
CA ALA A 75 0.83 3.02 -9.93
C ALA A 75 0.77 2.87 -11.45
N TRP A 76 1.77 2.23 -12.04
CA TRP A 76 1.80 1.97 -13.48
C TRP A 76 0.67 1.02 -13.91
N ALA A 77 0.46 -0.06 -13.15
CA ALA A 77 -0.56 -1.05 -13.45
C ALA A 77 -1.98 -0.47 -13.33
N VAL A 78 -2.26 0.32 -12.29
CA VAL A 78 -3.55 1.00 -12.11
C VAL A 78 -3.80 1.97 -13.27
N ALA A 79 -2.82 2.82 -13.61
CA ALA A 79 -2.93 3.74 -14.74
C ALA A 79 -3.20 3.01 -16.06
N SER A 80 -2.57 1.84 -16.27
CA SER A 80 -2.75 1.02 -17.49
C SER A 80 -4.14 0.39 -17.63
N GLU A 81 -4.84 0.14 -16.51
CA GLU A 81 -6.20 -0.41 -16.52
C GLU A 81 -7.29 0.68 -16.53
N MET A 82 -6.91 1.97 -16.46
CA MET A 82 -7.84 3.10 -16.50
C MET A 82 -8.08 3.57 -17.93
N PRO A 83 -9.31 3.57 -18.45
CA PRO A 83 -9.64 4.08 -19.79
C PRO A 83 -9.31 5.55 -19.99
N SER A 84 -9.35 6.38 -18.94
CA SER A 84 -8.98 7.79 -18.98
C SER A 84 -7.49 8.03 -19.29
N GLY A 85 -6.64 7.00 -19.12
CA GLY A 85 -5.22 7.03 -19.45
C GLY A 85 -4.37 8.03 -18.64
N PRO A 86 -4.50 8.06 -17.28
CA PRO A 86 -3.70 8.94 -16.44
C PRO A 86 -2.21 8.59 -16.56
N LYS A 87 -1.33 9.56 -16.31
CA LYS A 87 0.10 9.31 -16.19
C LYS A 87 0.42 8.53 -14.92
N ALA A 88 1.54 7.79 -14.90
CA ALA A 88 2.05 7.14 -13.69
C ALA A 88 3.38 7.74 -13.25
N SER A 89 3.58 7.85 -11.95
CA SER A 89 4.85 8.24 -11.33
C SER A 89 4.99 7.64 -9.93
N PHE A 90 6.12 7.87 -9.29
CA PHE A 90 6.39 7.34 -7.97
C PHE A 90 7.16 8.33 -7.10
N ALA A 91 7.03 8.19 -5.79
CA ALA A 91 7.72 8.96 -4.78
C ALA A 91 8.81 8.09 -4.12
N GLU A 92 10.04 8.59 -4.08
CA GLU A 92 11.20 7.90 -3.50
C GLU A 92 11.45 8.42 -2.07
N LYS A 93 11.75 7.52 -1.13
CA LYS A 93 12.18 7.88 0.22
C LYS A 93 13.55 8.56 0.17
N VAL A 94 13.68 9.67 0.87
CA VAL A 94 14.94 10.38 1.06
C VAL A 94 15.06 10.82 2.52
N GLU A 95 16.29 10.95 2.99
CA GLU A 95 16.56 11.56 4.28
C GLU A 95 16.52 13.09 4.12
N GLY A 96 15.67 13.71 4.91
CA GLY A 96 15.62 15.16 5.05
C GLY A 96 16.61 15.68 6.08
N GLN A 97 16.64 16.99 6.28
CA GLN A 97 17.46 17.62 7.32
C GLN A 97 17.07 17.07 8.71
N GLY A 98 18.08 16.75 9.53
CA GLY A 98 17.86 16.22 10.88
C GLY A 98 17.36 14.77 10.93
N GLY A 99 17.51 13.98 9.85
CA GLY A 99 17.09 12.56 9.80
C GLY A 99 15.58 12.37 9.61
N GLN A 100 14.84 13.42 9.29
CA GLN A 100 13.41 13.32 9.01
C GLN A 100 13.16 12.53 7.71
N LYS A 101 12.28 11.54 7.78
CA LYS A 101 11.85 10.78 6.59
C LYS A 101 10.93 11.64 5.74
N ARG A 102 11.23 11.79 4.46
CA ARG A 102 10.37 12.42 3.46
C ARG A 102 10.37 11.62 2.16
N MET A 103 9.42 11.92 1.29
CA MET A 103 9.43 11.42 -0.08
C MET A 103 9.54 12.57 -1.08
N VAL A 104 10.10 12.25 -2.24
CA VAL A 104 10.24 13.18 -3.36
C VAL A 104 9.89 12.50 -4.67
N ILE A 105 9.30 13.24 -5.60
CA ILE A 105 9.02 12.77 -6.96
C ILE A 105 10.07 13.40 -7.88
N ARG A 106 10.93 12.59 -8.45
CA ARG A 106 12.11 12.97 -9.25
C ARG A 106 12.01 12.46 -10.69
N ARG A 107 13.14 12.46 -11.39
CA ARG A 107 13.33 11.86 -12.74
C ARG A 107 12.40 12.43 -13.82
N GLY A 108 12.03 13.70 -13.69
CA GLY A 108 11.10 14.34 -14.64
C GLY A 108 9.64 13.86 -14.49
N LEU A 109 9.33 13.11 -13.44
CA LEU A 109 7.98 12.54 -13.19
C LEU A 109 7.14 13.37 -12.21
N ARG A 110 7.63 14.54 -11.81
CA ARG A 110 6.94 15.43 -10.88
C ARG A 110 5.59 15.88 -11.48
N PRO A 111 4.49 15.80 -10.71
CA PRO A 111 3.21 16.36 -11.13
C PRO A 111 3.31 17.85 -11.41
N LEU A 112 2.51 18.34 -12.33
CA LEU A 112 2.37 19.78 -12.57
C LEU A 112 1.45 20.41 -11.52
N PRO A 113 1.61 21.70 -11.24
CA PRO A 113 0.67 22.42 -10.38
C PRO A 113 -0.77 22.30 -10.90
N GLY A 114 -1.69 21.94 -10.02
CA GLY A 114 -3.11 21.74 -10.35
C GLY A 114 -3.45 20.36 -10.94
N GLU A 115 -2.48 19.49 -11.28
CA GLU A 115 -2.78 18.10 -11.65
C GLU A 115 -3.52 17.37 -10.50
N ARG A 116 -4.53 16.60 -10.84
CA ARG A 116 -5.30 15.77 -9.93
C ARG A 116 -4.59 14.42 -9.77
N VAL A 117 -4.25 14.06 -8.54
CA VAL A 117 -3.41 12.87 -8.26
C VAL A 117 -4.14 11.89 -7.37
N LEU A 118 -4.24 10.64 -7.81
CA LEU A 118 -4.58 9.49 -6.96
C LEU A 118 -3.28 8.89 -6.42
N VAL A 119 -3.16 8.78 -5.09
CA VAL A 119 -2.05 8.06 -4.45
C VAL A 119 -2.45 6.60 -4.26
N VAL A 120 -1.57 5.65 -4.66
CA VAL A 120 -1.83 4.21 -4.51
C VAL A 120 -0.70 3.53 -3.75
N GLU A 121 -1.04 2.55 -2.90
CA GLU A 121 -0.08 1.75 -2.12
C GLU A 121 -0.51 0.28 -2.11
N ASP A 122 0.42 -0.64 -2.02
CA ASP A 122 0.11 -2.07 -1.93
C ASP A 122 -0.49 -2.43 -0.57
N ALA A 123 0.17 -2.08 0.53
CA ALA A 123 -0.33 -2.31 1.88
C ALA A 123 -0.22 -1.07 2.77
N MET A 124 -1.28 -0.74 3.47
CA MET A 124 -1.31 0.39 4.40
C MET A 124 -1.49 -0.08 5.84
N THR A 125 -0.48 0.14 6.69
CA THR A 125 -0.53 -0.20 8.14
C THR A 125 -0.78 1.04 9.00
N THR A 126 0.17 1.97 9.03
CA THR A 126 0.05 3.25 9.75
C THR A 126 -0.23 4.42 8.81
N GLY A 127 -0.33 4.19 7.51
CA GLY A 127 -0.48 5.25 6.52
C GLY A 127 0.75 6.15 6.32
N GLY A 128 1.85 5.89 7.04
CA GLY A 128 3.02 6.77 7.02
C GLY A 128 3.61 6.96 5.62
N SER A 129 3.81 5.86 4.86
CA SER A 129 4.32 5.95 3.48
C SER A 129 3.36 6.69 2.56
N VAL A 130 2.06 6.41 2.68
CA VAL A 130 1.02 7.11 1.92
C VAL A 130 1.05 8.61 2.19
N MET A 131 1.11 9.02 3.48
CA MET A 131 1.12 10.44 3.84
C MET A 131 2.39 11.15 3.36
N LEU A 132 3.56 10.49 3.39
CA LEU A 132 4.77 11.05 2.81
C LEU A 132 4.68 11.22 1.28
N ALA A 133 3.99 10.32 0.57
CA ALA A 133 3.72 10.47 -0.86
C ALA A 133 2.71 11.60 -1.13
N VAL A 134 1.67 11.71 -0.30
CA VAL A 134 0.72 12.83 -0.32
C VAL A 134 1.44 14.16 -0.17
N ASP A 135 2.35 14.28 0.79
CA ASP A 135 3.12 15.50 1.02
C ASP A 135 4.01 15.83 -0.19
N ALA A 136 4.65 14.83 -0.81
CA ALA A 136 5.45 15.02 -2.02
C ALA A 136 4.61 15.51 -3.23
N VAL A 137 3.36 15.04 -3.35
CA VAL A 137 2.41 15.51 -4.37
C VAL A 137 2.02 16.96 -4.10
N ARG A 138 1.69 17.31 -2.85
CA ARG A 138 1.33 18.68 -2.45
C ARG A 138 2.49 19.66 -2.62
N GLU A 139 3.72 19.25 -2.28
CA GLU A 139 4.94 20.05 -2.53
C GLU A 139 5.18 20.31 -4.03
N ALA A 140 4.62 19.49 -4.91
CA ALA A 140 4.62 19.74 -6.35
C ALA A 140 3.56 20.77 -6.79
N GLY A 141 2.65 21.18 -5.91
CA GLY A 141 1.52 22.06 -6.21
C GLY A 141 0.32 21.33 -6.81
N ALA A 142 0.30 19.99 -6.78
CA ALA A 142 -0.77 19.16 -7.28
C ALA A 142 -1.82 18.87 -6.20
N GLU A 143 -3.03 18.47 -6.64
CA GLU A 143 -4.17 18.13 -5.78
C GLU A 143 -4.24 16.63 -5.55
N VAL A 144 -4.27 16.17 -4.29
CA VAL A 144 -4.55 14.77 -3.99
C VAL A 144 -6.06 14.56 -3.95
N VAL A 145 -6.59 13.77 -4.89
CA VAL A 145 -8.03 13.51 -5.03
C VAL A 145 -8.49 12.26 -4.30
N GLY A 146 -7.57 11.37 -3.93
CA GLY A 146 -7.89 10.15 -3.19
C GLY A 146 -6.68 9.29 -2.90
N VAL A 147 -6.92 8.22 -2.14
CA VAL A 147 -5.95 7.18 -1.79
C VAL A 147 -6.56 5.81 -2.08
N GLY A 148 -5.86 4.99 -2.87
CA GLY A 148 -6.24 3.62 -3.18
C GLY A 148 -5.22 2.62 -2.64
N VAL A 149 -5.66 1.54 -1.98
CA VAL A 149 -4.74 0.51 -1.48
C VAL A 149 -5.25 -0.89 -1.81
N LEU A 150 -4.34 -1.83 -2.05
CA LEU A 150 -4.76 -3.23 -2.21
C LEU A 150 -5.23 -3.78 -0.88
N VAL A 151 -4.42 -3.66 0.18
CA VAL A 151 -4.79 -4.15 1.51
C VAL A 151 -4.65 -3.07 2.58
N ASP A 152 -5.77 -2.76 3.23
CA ASP A 152 -5.81 -1.84 4.38
C ASP A 152 -5.75 -2.63 5.70
N ARG A 153 -4.70 -2.40 6.47
CA ARG A 153 -4.43 -3.03 7.76
C ARG A 153 -4.52 -2.05 8.93
N ARG A 154 -5.01 -0.84 8.68
CA ARG A 154 -5.07 0.19 9.72
C ARG A 154 -6.09 -0.15 10.80
N PRO A 155 -5.83 0.26 12.06
CA PRO A 155 -6.85 0.31 13.09
C PRO A 155 -8.06 1.14 12.67
N GLU A 156 -9.22 0.87 13.25
CA GLU A 156 -10.47 1.54 12.85
C GLU A 156 -10.52 3.05 13.14
N ASP A 157 -9.78 3.48 14.14
CA ASP A 157 -9.69 4.86 14.59
C ASP A 157 -8.75 5.72 13.73
N PHE A 158 -7.90 5.11 12.88
CA PHE A 158 -6.98 5.85 12.03
C PHE A 158 -7.66 6.35 10.75
N ARG A 159 -7.65 7.67 10.54
CA ARG A 159 -8.25 8.32 9.38
C ARG A 159 -7.20 8.94 8.47
N ILE A 160 -7.42 8.83 7.17
CA ILE A 160 -6.73 9.61 6.14
C ILE A 160 -7.69 10.70 5.67
N PRO A 161 -7.25 11.98 5.57
CA PRO A 161 -8.13 13.11 5.24
C PRO A 161 -8.43 13.20 3.73
N TYR A 162 -8.53 12.06 3.05
CA TYR A 162 -8.85 11.94 1.63
C TYR A 162 -9.83 10.79 1.40
N PRO A 163 -10.65 10.83 0.34
CA PRO A 163 -11.41 9.67 -0.11
C PRO A 163 -10.48 8.47 -0.22
N THR A 164 -10.78 7.40 0.53
CA THR A 164 -9.90 6.22 0.62
C THR A 164 -10.68 4.97 0.27
N PHE A 165 -10.13 4.16 -0.62
CA PHE A 165 -10.64 2.86 -1.01
C PHE A 165 -9.59 1.78 -0.76
N SER A 166 -10.03 0.63 -0.28
CA SER A 166 -9.22 -0.58 -0.19
C SER A 166 -9.93 -1.76 -0.83
N VAL A 167 -9.19 -2.59 -1.57
CA VAL A 167 -9.76 -3.81 -2.16
C VAL A 167 -10.09 -4.82 -1.07
N LEU A 168 -9.19 -4.94 -0.09
CA LEU A 168 -9.39 -5.79 1.07
C LEU A 168 -9.02 -5.02 2.34
N ARG A 169 -9.85 -5.15 3.39
CA ARG A 169 -9.49 -4.73 4.74
C ARG A 169 -9.14 -5.95 5.56
N LEU A 170 -7.90 -6.01 6.05
CA LEU A 170 -7.39 -7.15 6.81
C LEU A 170 -6.62 -6.67 8.03
N LEU A 171 -7.30 -6.66 9.17
CA LEU A 171 -6.66 -6.39 10.45
C LEU A 171 -5.73 -7.56 10.80
N ALA A 172 -4.51 -7.25 11.20
CA ALA A 172 -3.55 -8.23 11.69
C ALA A 172 -3.15 -7.87 13.12
N ALA A 173 -3.17 -8.87 13.98
CA ALA A 173 -2.76 -8.68 15.36
C ALA A 173 -1.24 -8.41 15.43
N ALA A 174 -0.85 -7.52 16.34
CA ALA A 174 0.56 -7.23 16.62
C ALA A 174 0.75 -7.12 18.14
N TYR A 175 1.45 -8.08 18.71
CA TYR A 175 1.66 -8.24 20.15
C TYR A 175 3.04 -7.74 20.56
N ARG A 176 3.21 -7.29 21.81
CA ARG A 176 4.54 -7.20 22.42
C ARG A 176 5.03 -8.63 22.68
N ALA A 177 6.34 -8.87 22.64
CA ALA A 177 6.89 -10.20 22.89
C ALA A 177 6.42 -10.80 24.25
N ALA A 178 6.36 -9.96 25.29
CA ALA A 178 5.92 -10.37 26.62
C ALA A 178 4.42 -10.77 26.70
N ASP A 179 3.59 -10.23 25.80
CA ASP A 179 2.14 -10.40 25.81
C ASP A 179 1.65 -11.27 24.62
N CYS A 180 2.59 -11.93 23.92
CA CYS A 180 2.26 -12.66 22.70
C CYS A 180 1.66 -14.04 23.04
N PRO A 181 0.40 -14.32 22.66
CA PRO A 181 -0.23 -15.61 22.91
C PRO A 181 0.50 -16.76 22.19
N LEU A 182 1.03 -16.51 21.00
CA LEU A 182 1.77 -17.53 20.23
C LEU A 182 3.09 -17.92 20.89
N CYS A 183 3.75 -16.97 21.61
CA CYS A 183 4.89 -17.29 22.47
C CYS A 183 4.47 -18.18 23.65
N ALA A 184 3.35 -17.87 24.28
CA ALA A 184 2.83 -18.64 25.40
C ALA A 184 2.44 -20.08 25.01
N GLU A 185 1.98 -20.26 23.77
CA GLU A 185 1.66 -21.55 23.17
C GLU A 185 2.89 -22.29 22.62
N GLY A 186 4.07 -21.70 22.69
CA GLY A 186 5.31 -22.30 22.21
C GLY A 186 5.42 -22.39 20.66
N VAL A 187 4.62 -21.61 19.93
CA VAL A 187 4.70 -21.57 18.46
C VAL A 187 6.03 -20.96 18.04
N PRO A 188 6.84 -21.64 17.20
CA PRO A 188 8.15 -21.13 16.79
C PRO A 188 8.05 -19.76 16.11
N LEU A 189 8.91 -18.81 16.52
CA LEU A 189 8.96 -17.48 15.94
C LEU A 189 9.75 -17.51 14.62
N ALA A 190 9.11 -17.15 13.52
CA ALA A 190 9.72 -17.02 12.21
C ALA A 190 10.12 -15.56 11.93
N THR A 191 11.24 -15.38 11.26
CA THR A 191 11.68 -14.10 10.73
C THR A 191 11.67 -14.20 9.20
N PRO A 192 10.57 -13.83 8.53
CA PRO A 192 10.52 -13.88 7.09
C PRO A 192 11.58 -12.93 6.52
N LYS A 193 12.40 -13.43 5.61
CA LYS A 193 13.27 -12.57 4.82
C LYS A 193 12.41 -11.95 3.71
N ALA A 194 12.21 -10.64 3.77
CA ALA A 194 11.61 -9.86 2.70
C ALA A 194 12.62 -9.65 1.56
#